data_f73699ed658c4cdf249b3af17dc2965e
#
_entry.id   f73699ed658c4cdf249b3af17dc2965e
#
_cell.length_a   1.000
_cell.length_b   1.000
_cell.length_c   1.000
_cell.angle_alpha   90.00
_cell.angle_beta   90.00
_cell.angle_gamma   90.00
#
_symmetry.space_group_name_H-M   'P 1'
#
loop_
_entity.id
_entity.type
_entity.pdbx_description
1 polymer ?
#
loop_
_entity_poly.entity_id
_entity_poly.type
_entity_poly.pdbx_seq_one_letter_code
_entity_poly.pdbx_strand_id
1 'polypeptide(L)'
;CVPLIGENRQLVRQGIKVMNEWQRVGLKELARVAQINGEVNEWNISWQLTPRINVAGRLDHANAAYRLLTTTDQAEAAQLSEDLNVKNVERQQKTQSIVDYCLNELLELQQDDSLLAFVSRGNEPWPEGIIGLVAGRLSEKLAKPVLVITKSDHGYKGSGRSNVEGFNLISQLEEVADDLEKYGGHAGACGFSLTVQQLPNFLNNIKKSAATKLSGLDLRPKLMIDAELPIDNIDLEVAEWLEKLAPFGQANPQPKLVAYRQTIRDINTMGVNSQHIKLRLGSYWA
;
A
#
# COMPACT_ATOMS: atom_id res chain seq x y z
N CYS A 1 -5.69 11.14 -0.07
CA CYS A 1 -5.95 10.98 -1.52
C CYS A 1 -7.27 11.63 -1.86
N VAL A 2 -7.33 12.32 -2.98
CA VAL A 2 -8.55 12.94 -3.50
C VAL A 2 -9.11 12.09 -4.65
N PRO A 3 -10.45 12.01 -4.80
CA PRO A 3 -11.07 11.31 -5.92
C PRO A 3 -10.61 11.84 -7.28
N LEU A 4 -10.28 10.95 -8.22
CA LEU A 4 -9.94 11.29 -9.61
C LEU A 4 -11.19 11.45 -10.47
N ILE A 5 -12.02 12.43 -10.11
CA ILE A 5 -13.25 12.79 -10.84
C ILE A 5 -13.22 14.28 -11.19
N GLY A 6 -14.00 14.69 -12.18
CA GLY A 6 -14.15 16.09 -12.57
C GLY A 6 -12.81 16.79 -12.79
N GLU A 7 -12.63 17.94 -12.12
CA GLU A 7 -11.44 18.78 -12.24
C GLU A 7 -10.16 18.09 -11.78
N ASN A 8 -10.20 17.31 -10.70
CA ASN A 8 -9.03 16.57 -10.21
C ASN A 8 -8.47 15.63 -11.28
N ARG A 9 -9.35 14.92 -12.01
CA ARG A 9 -8.92 14.04 -13.10
C ARG A 9 -8.25 14.82 -14.23
N GLN A 10 -8.78 16.00 -14.58
CA GLN A 10 -8.19 16.85 -15.61
C GLN A 10 -6.84 17.43 -15.18
N LEU A 11 -6.71 17.87 -13.92
CA LEU A 11 -5.44 18.33 -13.35
C LEU A 11 -4.37 17.25 -13.40
N VAL A 12 -4.69 16.01 -13.01
CA VAL A 12 -3.74 14.89 -13.06
C VAL A 12 -3.36 14.57 -14.51
N ARG A 13 -4.33 14.54 -15.44
CA ARG A 13 -4.08 14.31 -16.87
C ARG A 13 -3.13 15.37 -17.46
N GLN A 14 -3.34 16.65 -17.16
CA GLN A 14 -2.44 17.71 -17.61
C GLN A 14 -1.10 17.67 -16.91
N GLY A 15 -1.07 17.37 -15.60
CA GLY A 15 0.15 17.21 -14.84
C GLY A 15 1.05 16.11 -15.40
N ILE A 16 0.49 14.96 -15.78
CA ILE A 16 1.24 13.87 -16.41
C ILE A 16 1.85 14.32 -17.74
N LYS A 17 1.12 15.08 -18.57
CA LYS A 17 1.65 15.62 -19.83
C LYS A 17 2.85 16.53 -19.57
N VAL A 18 2.74 17.45 -18.62
CA VAL A 18 3.85 18.36 -18.25
C VAL A 18 5.04 17.60 -17.67
N MET A 19 4.80 16.55 -16.88
CA MET A 19 5.88 15.69 -16.38
C MET A 19 6.66 15.02 -17.52
N ASN A 20 5.99 14.59 -18.56
CA ASN A 20 6.59 13.92 -19.73
C ASN A 20 7.37 14.89 -20.65
N GLU A 21 7.29 16.20 -20.42
CA GLU A 21 8.16 17.17 -21.08
C GLU A 21 9.58 17.19 -20.47
N TRP A 22 9.78 16.56 -19.33
CA TRP A 22 11.06 16.38 -18.62
C TRP A 22 11.84 17.68 -18.36
N GLN A 23 11.13 18.80 -18.17
CA GLN A 23 11.76 20.09 -17.93
C GLN A 23 12.43 20.21 -16.55
N ARG A 24 11.94 19.44 -15.54
CA ARG A 24 12.51 19.45 -14.19
C ARG A 24 13.58 18.38 -14.05
N VAL A 25 14.83 18.82 -13.85
CA VAL A 25 15.98 17.90 -13.71
C VAL A 25 15.80 16.89 -12.58
N GLY A 26 15.23 17.30 -11.45
CA GLY A 26 14.98 16.40 -10.32
C GLY A 26 13.98 15.28 -10.65
N LEU A 27 12.93 15.56 -11.40
CA LEU A 27 11.97 14.53 -11.83
C LEU A 27 12.61 13.57 -12.84
N LYS A 28 13.42 14.08 -13.76
CA LYS A 28 14.14 13.28 -14.74
C LYS A 28 15.12 12.31 -14.07
N GLU A 29 15.91 12.79 -13.11
CA GLU A 29 16.83 11.94 -12.35
C GLU A 29 16.09 10.92 -11.46
N LEU A 30 14.98 11.33 -10.84
CA LEU A 30 14.14 10.41 -10.06
C LEU A 30 13.56 9.29 -10.92
N ALA A 31 13.11 9.60 -12.15
CA ALA A 31 12.64 8.60 -13.11
C ALA A 31 13.77 7.66 -13.55
N ARG A 32 14.97 8.19 -13.78
CA ARG A 32 16.17 7.39 -14.12
C ARG A 32 16.46 6.35 -13.04
N VAL A 33 16.58 6.76 -11.76
CA VAL A 33 16.84 5.80 -10.66
C VAL A 33 15.66 4.87 -10.39
N ALA A 34 14.45 5.26 -10.77
CA ALA A 34 13.26 4.42 -10.71
C ALA A 34 13.15 3.44 -11.90
N GLN A 35 14.09 3.50 -12.86
CA GLN A 35 14.13 2.67 -14.07
C GLN A 35 12.86 2.80 -14.93
N ILE A 36 12.30 4.02 -15.01
CA ILE A 36 11.17 4.32 -15.86
C ILE A 36 11.69 4.57 -17.27
N ASN A 37 11.33 3.71 -18.19
CA ASN A 37 11.66 3.81 -19.61
C ASN A 37 10.41 4.25 -20.38
N GLY A 38 10.46 5.43 -21.03
CA GLY A 38 9.35 5.99 -21.78
C GLY A 38 8.52 7.00 -21.00
N GLU A 39 7.23 7.08 -21.32
CA GLU A 39 6.32 8.05 -20.70
C GLU A 39 5.91 7.62 -19.30
N VAL A 40 5.83 8.61 -18.41
CA VAL A 40 5.29 8.45 -17.05
C VAL A 40 3.77 8.46 -17.11
N ASN A 41 3.16 7.53 -16.41
CA ASN A 41 1.71 7.47 -16.18
C ASN A 41 1.39 7.52 -14.67
N GLU A 42 0.11 7.46 -14.30
CA GLU A 42 -0.34 7.48 -12.91
C GLU A 42 0.19 6.31 -12.09
N TRP A 43 0.42 5.15 -12.72
CA TRP A 43 1.00 3.99 -12.06
C TRP A 43 2.47 4.25 -11.66
N ASN A 44 3.28 4.78 -12.60
CA ASN A 44 4.68 5.15 -12.30
C ASN A 44 4.74 6.19 -11.18
N ILE A 45 3.85 7.19 -11.21
CA ILE A 45 3.78 8.22 -10.15
C ILE A 45 3.48 7.57 -8.81
N SER A 46 2.45 6.72 -8.74
CA SER A 46 1.97 6.14 -7.48
C SER A 46 2.91 5.10 -6.89
N TRP A 47 3.52 4.25 -7.74
CA TRP A 47 4.25 3.07 -7.30
C TRP A 47 5.77 3.16 -7.45
N GLN A 48 6.27 4.08 -8.27
CA GLN A 48 7.70 4.23 -8.49
C GLN A 48 8.24 5.58 -7.97
N LEU A 49 7.64 6.71 -8.35
CA LEU A 49 8.16 8.03 -7.96
C LEU A 49 7.76 8.42 -6.53
N THR A 50 6.48 8.37 -6.21
CA THR A 50 5.94 8.77 -4.90
C THR A 50 6.57 8.03 -3.72
N PRO A 51 6.83 6.70 -3.75
CA PRO A 51 7.48 6.00 -2.65
C PRO A 51 8.90 6.52 -2.36
N ARG A 52 9.66 6.94 -3.39
CA ARG A 52 10.99 7.53 -3.26
C ARG A 52 10.95 8.93 -2.66
N ILE A 53 9.96 9.74 -3.03
CA ILE A 53 9.72 11.05 -2.44
C ILE A 53 9.31 10.91 -0.97
N ASN A 54 8.38 10.02 -0.67
CA ASN A 54 7.81 9.84 0.65
C ASN A 54 8.81 9.25 1.67
N VAL A 55 9.86 8.56 1.22
CA VAL A 55 10.83 7.96 2.14
C VAL A 55 11.61 9.01 2.92
N ALA A 56 11.82 10.20 2.36
CA ALA A 56 12.43 11.33 3.05
C ALA A 56 11.73 11.64 4.38
N GLY A 57 10.40 11.75 4.37
CA GLY A 57 9.62 12.02 5.59
C GLY A 57 9.37 10.81 6.50
N ARG A 58 9.77 9.60 6.11
CA ARG A 58 9.60 8.37 6.91
C ARG A 58 10.83 7.96 7.69
N LEU A 59 12.01 8.21 7.14
CA LEU A 59 13.30 7.78 7.71
C LEU A 59 14.23 8.96 7.97
N ASP A 60 13.90 10.17 7.49
CA ASP A 60 14.73 11.37 7.57
C ASP A 60 13.85 12.63 7.40
N HIS A 61 14.47 13.79 7.10
CA HIS A 61 13.76 15.05 6.87
C HIS A 61 13.23 15.19 5.44
N ALA A 62 12.00 15.69 5.28
CA ALA A 62 11.35 15.92 3.98
C ALA A 62 12.10 16.91 3.05
N ASN A 63 13.07 17.66 3.57
CA ASN A 63 13.84 18.65 2.82
C ASN A 63 14.58 18.06 1.60
N ALA A 64 15.05 16.81 1.68
CA ALA A 64 15.74 16.16 0.55
C ALA A 64 14.81 16.02 -0.67
N ALA A 65 13.56 15.61 -0.43
CA ALA A 65 12.55 15.49 -1.49
C ALA A 65 12.16 16.88 -2.06
N TYR A 66 12.00 17.88 -1.19
CA TYR A 66 11.74 19.25 -1.63
C TYR A 66 12.87 19.79 -2.51
N ARG A 67 14.13 19.67 -2.07
CA ARG A 67 15.30 20.11 -2.84
C ARG A 67 15.37 19.40 -4.18
N LEU A 68 15.18 18.08 -4.22
CA LEU A 68 15.15 17.33 -5.48
C LEU A 68 14.11 17.89 -6.46
N LEU A 69 12.91 18.19 -6.00
CA LEU A 69 11.83 18.66 -6.87
C LEU A 69 11.99 20.13 -7.34
N THR A 70 12.86 20.93 -6.66
CA THR A 70 13.02 22.35 -6.93
C THR A 70 14.38 22.73 -7.49
N THR A 71 15.42 21.89 -7.34
CA THR A 71 16.74 22.18 -7.87
C THR A 71 16.77 22.30 -9.39
N THR A 72 17.66 23.16 -9.88
CA THR A 72 18.01 23.27 -11.30
C THR A 72 19.41 22.72 -11.60
N ASP A 73 20.15 22.29 -10.58
CA ASP A 73 21.46 21.69 -10.68
C ASP A 73 21.37 20.20 -10.96
N GLN A 74 21.97 19.76 -12.08
CA GLN A 74 21.94 18.37 -12.53
C GLN A 74 22.71 17.43 -11.56
N ALA A 75 23.84 17.88 -11.02
CA ALA A 75 24.65 17.07 -10.12
C ALA A 75 23.96 16.89 -8.77
N GLU A 76 23.36 17.94 -8.22
CA GLU A 76 22.54 17.88 -7.02
C GLU A 76 21.33 16.96 -7.22
N ALA A 77 20.61 17.08 -8.35
CA ALA A 77 19.48 16.23 -8.65
C ALA A 77 19.85 14.75 -8.72
N ALA A 78 20.97 14.43 -9.36
CA ALA A 78 21.47 13.06 -9.46
C ALA A 78 21.80 12.48 -8.08
N GLN A 79 22.52 13.23 -7.24
CA GLN A 79 22.87 12.79 -5.89
C GLN A 79 21.63 12.57 -5.01
N LEU A 80 20.73 13.55 -4.96
CA LEU A 80 19.50 13.46 -4.15
C LEU A 80 18.61 12.30 -4.61
N SER A 81 18.51 12.05 -5.92
CA SER A 81 17.72 10.93 -6.45
C SER A 81 18.29 9.59 -6.05
N GLU A 82 19.62 9.43 -6.09
CA GLU A 82 20.28 8.20 -5.66
C GLU A 82 20.09 7.95 -4.16
N ASP A 83 20.30 8.99 -3.33
CA ASP A 83 20.11 8.91 -1.88
C ASP A 83 18.68 8.50 -1.51
N LEU A 84 17.67 9.08 -2.16
CA LEU A 84 16.27 8.71 -1.95
C LEU A 84 15.96 7.30 -2.45
N ASN A 85 16.60 6.86 -3.54
CA ASN A 85 16.45 5.50 -4.05
C ASN A 85 17.02 4.47 -3.07
N VAL A 86 18.23 4.69 -2.55
CA VAL A 86 18.86 3.83 -1.53
C VAL A 86 17.95 3.73 -0.29
N LYS A 87 17.51 4.86 0.25
CA LYS A 87 16.59 4.90 1.41
C LYS A 87 15.26 4.17 1.12
N ASN A 88 14.74 4.27 -0.11
CA ASN A 88 13.53 3.56 -0.50
C ASN A 88 13.73 2.04 -0.53
N VAL A 89 14.88 1.56 -1.01
CA VAL A 89 15.24 0.14 -0.99
C VAL A 89 15.36 -0.35 0.45
N GLU A 90 16.06 0.38 1.31
CA GLU A 90 16.16 0.05 2.74
C GLU A 90 14.78 -0.01 3.42
N ARG A 91 13.92 0.96 3.14
CA ARG A 91 12.54 0.95 3.64
C ARG A 91 11.79 -0.30 3.19
N GLN A 92 11.91 -0.68 1.90
CA GLN A 92 11.25 -1.87 1.36
C GLN A 92 11.75 -3.15 2.05
N GLN A 93 13.06 -3.28 2.23
CA GLN A 93 13.68 -4.44 2.91
C GLN A 93 13.21 -4.53 4.37
N LYS A 94 13.28 -3.42 5.13
CA LYS A 94 12.79 -3.37 6.52
C LYS A 94 11.31 -3.70 6.62
N THR A 95 10.48 -3.13 5.71
CA THR A 95 9.05 -3.43 5.69
C THR A 95 8.81 -4.93 5.44
N GLN A 96 9.51 -5.53 4.48
CA GLN A 96 9.36 -6.95 4.15
C GLN A 96 9.81 -7.83 5.32
N SER A 97 10.97 -7.56 5.91
CA SER A 97 11.48 -8.30 7.07
C SER A 97 10.49 -8.31 8.25
N ILE A 98 9.84 -7.16 8.53
CA ILE A 98 8.83 -7.08 9.61
C ILE A 98 7.56 -7.84 9.22
N VAL A 99 7.11 -7.76 7.97
CA VAL A 99 5.96 -8.54 7.49
C VAL A 99 6.22 -10.04 7.64
N ASP A 100 7.39 -10.51 7.24
CA ASP A 100 7.76 -11.93 7.33
C ASP A 100 7.86 -12.38 8.82
N TYR A 101 8.41 -11.53 9.68
CA TYR A 101 8.41 -11.77 11.12
C TYR A 101 6.98 -11.94 11.68
N CYS A 102 6.07 -11.02 11.36
CA CYS A 102 4.68 -11.08 11.83
C CYS A 102 3.94 -12.33 11.30
N LEU A 103 4.19 -12.71 10.05
CA LEU A 103 3.58 -13.90 9.47
C LEU A 103 4.08 -15.19 10.13
N ASN A 104 5.39 -15.29 10.42
CA ASN A 104 5.96 -16.42 11.14
C ASN A 104 5.41 -16.49 12.58
N GLU A 105 5.33 -15.36 13.29
CA GLU A 105 4.72 -15.30 14.63
C GLU A 105 3.26 -15.77 14.60
N LEU A 106 2.50 -15.39 13.58
CA LEU A 106 1.11 -15.83 13.42
C LEU A 106 1.00 -17.36 13.27
N LEU A 107 1.90 -17.97 12.49
CA LEU A 107 1.94 -19.42 12.29
C LEU A 107 2.36 -20.17 13.56
N GLU A 108 3.38 -19.67 14.25
CA GLU A 108 3.89 -20.29 15.49
C GLU A 108 2.86 -20.26 16.61
N LEU A 109 2.12 -19.16 16.75
CA LEU A 109 1.13 -19.00 17.82
C LEU A 109 -0.24 -19.56 17.47
N GLN A 110 -0.45 -20.03 16.23
CA GLN A 110 -1.74 -20.50 15.71
C GLN A 110 -2.88 -19.49 16.00
N GLN A 111 -2.55 -18.19 15.92
CA GLN A 111 -3.50 -17.12 16.20
C GLN A 111 -4.56 -17.05 15.12
N ASP A 112 -5.82 -17.12 15.53
CA ASP A 112 -6.99 -16.92 14.62
C ASP A 112 -7.92 -15.82 15.11
N ASP A 113 -7.36 -14.79 15.72
CA ASP A 113 -8.14 -13.62 16.14
C ASP A 113 -8.78 -12.92 14.93
N SER A 114 -9.97 -12.39 15.13
CA SER A 114 -10.67 -11.60 14.10
C SER A 114 -9.97 -10.28 13.78
N LEU A 115 -9.28 -9.68 14.78
CA LEU A 115 -8.36 -8.57 14.64
C LEU A 115 -6.97 -9.02 15.10
N LEU A 116 -5.96 -8.84 14.26
CA LEU A 116 -4.59 -9.22 14.57
C LEU A 116 -3.79 -8.02 15.10
N ALA A 117 -3.05 -8.23 16.17
CA ALA A 117 -2.19 -7.21 16.76
C ALA A 117 -0.77 -7.77 16.95
N PHE A 118 0.20 -7.12 16.29
CA PHE A 118 1.62 -7.46 16.37
C PHE A 118 2.37 -6.37 17.14
N VAL A 119 3.16 -6.78 18.11
CA VAL A 119 3.94 -5.87 18.96
C VAL A 119 5.42 -6.16 18.75
N SER A 120 6.21 -5.10 18.50
CA SER A 120 7.66 -5.24 18.37
C SER A 120 8.26 -5.84 19.65
N ARG A 121 9.09 -6.88 19.50
CA ARG A 121 9.78 -7.57 20.60
C ARG A 121 11.28 -7.36 20.49
N GLY A 122 11.96 -7.43 21.61
CA GLY A 122 13.41 -7.31 21.66
C GLY A 122 13.92 -5.88 21.84
N ASN A 123 15.21 -5.69 21.60
CA ASN A 123 15.93 -4.44 21.87
C ASN A 123 15.83 -3.41 20.70
N GLU A 124 15.41 -3.85 19.49
CA GLU A 124 15.27 -2.98 18.33
C GLU A 124 13.81 -2.77 18.01
N PRO A 125 13.26 -1.57 18.30
CA PRO A 125 11.89 -1.25 17.93
C PRO A 125 11.77 -1.13 16.40
N TRP A 126 10.61 -1.48 15.86
CA TRP A 126 10.32 -1.23 14.45
C TRP A 126 10.22 0.28 14.18
N PRO A 127 10.78 0.81 13.09
CA PRO A 127 10.71 2.22 12.79
C PRO A 127 9.27 2.71 12.67
N GLU A 128 8.91 3.75 13.43
CA GLU A 128 7.55 4.30 13.49
C GLU A 128 7.01 4.69 12.09
N GLY A 129 7.87 5.25 11.23
CA GLY A 129 7.49 5.69 9.88
C GLY A 129 7.07 4.57 8.92
N ILE A 130 7.29 3.29 9.28
CA ILE A 130 6.97 2.15 8.40
C ILE A 130 5.92 1.18 8.96
N ILE A 131 5.60 1.23 10.26
CA ILE A 131 4.60 0.30 10.86
C ILE A 131 3.25 0.36 10.15
N GLY A 132 2.83 1.53 9.66
CA GLY A 132 1.62 1.68 8.88
C GLY A 132 1.66 1.02 7.50
N LEU A 133 2.85 0.87 6.90
CA LEU A 133 3.03 0.11 5.65
C LEU A 133 2.97 -1.40 5.92
N VAL A 134 3.57 -1.83 7.04
CA VAL A 134 3.50 -3.23 7.49
C VAL A 134 2.04 -3.61 7.76
N ALA A 135 1.30 -2.80 8.53
CA ALA A 135 -0.11 -3.03 8.82
C ALA A 135 -0.95 -3.15 7.54
N GLY A 136 -0.69 -2.27 6.54
CA GLY A 136 -1.38 -2.33 5.24
C GLY A 136 -1.14 -3.64 4.50
N ARG A 137 0.13 -4.04 4.34
CA ARG A 137 0.48 -5.30 3.66
C ARG A 137 -0.08 -6.54 4.37
N LEU A 138 -0.04 -6.55 5.70
CA LEU A 138 -0.60 -7.67 6.47
C LEU A 138 -2.12 -7.71 6.35
N SER A 139 -2.82 -6.56 6.43
CA SER A 139 -4.26 -6.49 6.28
C SER A 139 -4.73 -6.94 4.90
N GLU A 140 -4.03 -6.55 3.84
CA GLU A 140 -4.30 -7.02 2.47
C GLU A 140 -4.09 -8.52 2.34
N LYS A 141 -2.96 -9.04 2.84
CA LYS A 141 -2.60 -10.46 2.70
C LYS A 141 -3.50 -11.39 3.52
N LEU A 142 -3.92 -10.95 4.71
CA LEU A 142 -4.67 -11.77 5.67
C LEU A 142 -6.19 -11.52 5.60
N ALA A 143 -6.63 -10.50 4.86
CA ALA A 143 -8.03 -10.06 4.76
C ALA A 143 -8.67 -9.81 6.14
N LYS A 144 -7.88 -9.32 7.10
CA LYS A 144 -8.29 -9.02 8.48
C LYS A 144 -7.84 -7.60 8.86
N PRO A 145 -8.51 -6.94 9.83
CA PRO A 145 -7.96 -5.75 10.48
C PRO A 145 -6.65 -6.09 11.19
N VAL A 146 -5.63 -5.26 11.02
CA VAL A 146 -4.30 -5.45 11.61
C VAL A 146 -3.84 -4.19 12.32
N LEU A 147 -3.33 -4.37 13.54
CA LEU A 147 -2.59 -3.38 14.30
C LEU A 147 -1.12 -3.78 14.37
N VAL A 148 -0.23 -2.84 14.09
CA VAL A 148 1.23 -3.00 14.25
C VAL A 148 1.70 -1.96 15.25
N ILE A 149 2.33 -2.43 16.32
CA ILE A 149 2.66 -1.63 17.51
C ILE A 149 4.17 -1.71 17.73
N THR A 150 4.82 -0.58 17.92
CA THR A 150 6.26 -0.50 18.19
C THR A 150 6.52 0.28 19.46
N LYS A 151 7.61 -0.10 20.14
CA LYS A 151 8.09 0.65 21.30
C LYS A 151 8.62 2.01 20.87
N SER A 152 8.33 3.04 21.65
CA SER A 152 8.80 4.42 21.50
C SER A 152 9.42 4.92 22.81
N ASP A 153 9.98 6.12 22.81
CA ASP A 153 10.67 6.70 23.99
C ASP A 153 9.76 6.80 25.23
N HIS A 154 8.45 7.00 25.03
CA HIS A 154 7.48 7.24 26.11
C HIS A 154 6.39 6.16 26.22
N GLY A 155 6.59 4.98 25.63
CA GLY A 155 5.60 3.90 25.63
C GLY A 155 5.55 3.16 24.31
N TYR A 156 4.37 3.13 23.69
CA TYR A 156 4.17 2.47 22.40
C TYR A 156 3.44 3.38 21.41
N LYS A 157 3.76 3.22 20.15
CA LYS A 157 3.02 3.78 19.02
C LYS A 157 2.48 2.66 18.13
N GLY A 158 1.23 2.81 17.70
CA GLY A 158 0.58 1.84 16.84
C GLY A 158 0.02 2.44 15.57
N SER A 159 -0.08 1.62 14.55
CA SER A 159 -0.81 1.92 13.32
C SER A 159 -1.71 0.75 12.95
N GLY A 160 -2.96 1.06 12.61
CA GLY A 160 -3.94 0.08 12.19
C GLY A 160 -4.33 0.23 10.71
N ARG A 161 -4.68 -0.88 10.09
CA ARG A 161 -5.24 -0.93 8.73
C ARG A 161 -6.35 -1.96 8.66
N SER A 162 -7.39 -1.65 7.89
CA SER A 162 -8.47 -2.57 7.59
C SER A 162 -9.03 -2.30 6.19
N ASN A 163 -9.19 -3.38 5.42
CA ASN A 163 -9.91 -3.39 4.15
C ASN A 163 -11.27 -4.12 4.28
N VAL A 164 -11.67 -4.44 5.52
CA VAL A 164 -12.93 -5.14 5.79
C VAL A 164 -14.09 -4.16 5.66
N GLU A 165 -14.98 -4.43 4.71
CA GLU A 165 -16.18 -3.64 4.50
C GLU A 165 -17.11 -3.70 5.73
N GLY A 166 -17.63 -2.55 6.18
CA GLY A 166 -18.48 -2.48 7.37
C GLY A 166 -17.72 -2.42 8.70
N PHE A 167 -16.39 -2.57 8.71
CA PHE A 167 -15.56 -2.43 9.91
C PHE A 167 -14.85 -1.08 9.96
N ASN A 168 -15.04 -0.34 11.04
CA ASN A 168 -14.50 1.00 11.23
C ASN A 168 -13.44 1.03 12.34
N LEU A 169 -12.16 1.14 11.96
CA LEU A 169 -11.04 1.13 12.90
C LEU A 169 -11.05 2.29 13.90
N ILE A 170 -11.43 3.51 13.47
CA ILE A 170 -11.43 4.64 14.39
C ILE A 170 -12.51 4.47 15.46
N SER A 171 -13.70 3.99 15.09
CA SER A 171 -14.74 3.70 16.07
C SER A 171 -14.34 2.60 17.05
N GLN A 172 -13.50 1.65 16.63
CA GLN A 172 -12.96 0.64 17.56
C GLN A 172 -11.98 1.25 18.56
N LEU A 173 -11.16 2.22 18.16
CA LEU A 173 -10.27 2.94 19.09
C LEU A 173 -11.07 3.83 20.05
N GLU A 174 -12.17 4.43 19.60
CA GLU A 174 -13.08 5.22 20.43
C GLU A 174 -13.69 4.37 21.55
N GLU A 175 -14.05 3.10 21.27
CA GLU A 175 -14.60 2.18 22.29
C GLU A 175 -13.58 1.80 23.38
N VAL A 176 -12.28 1.91 23.11
CA VAL A 176 -11.19 1.61 24.05
C VAL A 176 -10.33 2.84 24.36
N ALA A 177 -10.90 4.03 24.26
CA ALA A 177 -10.18 5.30 24.40
C ALA A 177 -9.46 5.46 25.74
N ASP A 178 -10.01 4.90 26.83
CA ASP A 178 -9.42 4.93 28.17
C ASP A 178 -8.08 4.18 28.25
N ASP A 179 -7.82 3.26 27.32
CA ASP A 179 -6.57 2.52 27.22
C ASP A 179 -5.53 3.23 26.33
N LEU A 180 -5.79 4.45 25.87
CA LEU A 180 -4.95 5.19 24.92
C LEU A 180 -4.58 6.57 25.45
N GLU A 181 -3.40 7.07 25.05
CA GLU A 181 -3.03 8.49 25.30
C GLU A 181 -3.53 9.40 24.17
N LYS A 182 -3.34 8.94 22.93
CA LYS A 182 -3.76 9.66 21.72
C LYS A 182 -4.18 8.67 20.65
N TYR A 183 -5.17 9.02 19.89
CA TYR A 183 -5.56 8.26 18.70
C TYR A 183 -6.18 9.16 17.65
N GLY A 184 -6.23 8.68 16.41
CA GLY A 184 -6.85 9.37 15.29
C GLY A 184 -6.80 8.55 14.02
N GLY A 185 -7.61 8.96 13.03
CA GLY A 185 -7.65 8.26 11.75
C GLY A 185 -9.02 8.31 11.09
N HIS A 186 -9.32 7.26 10.36
CA HIS A 186 -10.59 7.03 9.67
C HIS A 186 -10.92 5.53 9.63
N ALA A 187 -12.04 5.15 9.00
CA ALA A 187 -12.51 3.76 9.00
C ALA A 187 -11.45 2.72 8.57
N GLY A 188 -10.66 3.03 7.53
CA GLY A 188 -9.67 2.08 6.97
C GLY A 188 -8.26 2.19 7.55
N ALA A 189 -7.95 3.24 8.31
CA ALA A 189 -6.59 3.47 8.83
C ALA A 189 -6.60 4.31 10.10
N CYS A 190 -5.80 3.92 11.09
CA CYS A 190 -5.65 4.65 12.33
C CYS A 190 -4.21 4.69 12.82
N GLY A 191 -3.94 5.64 13.71
CA GLY A 191 -2.72 5.73 14.51
C GLY A 191 -3.07 5.98 15.95
N PHE A 192 -2.24 5.50 16.88
CA PHE A 192 -2.46 5.69 18.31
C PHE A 192 -1.15 5.62 19.11
N SER A 193 -1.19 6.14 20.33
CA SER A 193 -0.12 5.98 21.32
C SER A 193 -0.71 5.56 22.66
N LEU A 194 0.09 4.83 23.43
CA LEU A 194 -0.27 4.34 24.76
C LEU A 194 0.97 4.12 25.62
N THR A 195 0.80 4.14 26.94
CA THR A 195 1.86 3.84 27.89
C THR A 195 2.17 2.33 27.94
N VAL A 196 3.30 1.99 28.56
CA VAL A 196 3.66 0.57 28.78
C VAL A 196 2.61 -0.16 29.62
N GLN A 197 2.03 0.53 30.60
CA GLN A 197 1.03 -0.03 31.51
C GLN A 197 -0.32 -0.29 30.83
N GLN A 198 -0.67 0.51 29.84
CA GLN A 198 -1.96 0.40 29.12
C GLN A 198 -1.96 -0.76 28.11
N LEU A 199 -0.79 -1.17 27.58
CA LEU A 199 -0.71 -2.15 26.48
C LEU A 199 -1.50 -3.45 26.72
N PRO A 200 -1.40 -4.14 27.88
CA PRO A 200 -2.12 -5.39 28.09
C PRO A 200 -3.65 -5.21 28.05
N ASN A 201 -4.15 -4.16 28.69
CA ASN A 201 -5.58 -3.85 28.72
C ASN A 201 -6.08 -3.47 27.32
N PHE A 202 -5.35 -2.61 26.63
CA PHE A 202 -5.65 -2.23 25.26
C PHE A 202 -5.78 -3.44 24.33
N LEU A 203 -4.79 -4.35 24.33
CA LEU A 203 -4.81 -5.55 23.48
C LEU A 203 -6.02 -6.44 23.78
N ASN A 204 -6.35 -6.64 25.06
CA ASN A 204 -7.50 -7.45 25.45
C ASN A 204 -8.83 -6.80 25.02
N ASN A 205 -8.99 -5.48 25.28
CA ASN A 205 -10.23 -4.78 25.04
C ASN A 205 -10.48 -4.59 23.54
N ILE A 206 -9.47 -4.19 22.76
CA ILE A 206 -9.61 -3.99 21.30
C ILE A 206 -9.94 -5.31 20.57
N LYS A 207 -9.34 -6.44 20.97
CA LYS A 207 -9.66 -7.74 20.40
C LYS A 207 -11.10 -8.17 20.70
N LYS A 208 -11.56 -7.98 21.93
CA LYS A 208 -12.95 -8.27 22.32
C LYS A 208 -13.97 -7.42 21.55
N SER A 209 -13.73 -6.11 21.50
CA SER A 209 -14.59 -5.18 20.78
C SER A 209 -14.64 -5.54 19.29
N ALA A 210 -13.47 -5.74 18.66
CA ALA A 210 -13.37 -6.12 17.26
C ALA A 210 -14.04 -7.46 16.96
N ALA A 211 -13.89 -8.49 17.81
CA ALA A 211 -14.53 -9.78 17.62
C ALA A 211 -16.06 -9.65 17.57
N THR A 212 -16.63 -8.82 18.42
CA THR A 212 -18.08 -8.54 18.45
C THR A 212 -18.54 -7.86 17.16
N LYS A 213 -17.79 -6.87 16.68
CA LYS A 213 -18.15 -6.09 15.46
C LYS A 213 -17.94 -6.88 14.17
N LEU A 214 -16.91 -7.75 14.14
CA LEU A 214 -16.60 -8.59 12.99
C LEU A 214 -17.49 -9.85 12.92
N SER A 215 -18.13 -10.20 14.03
CA SER A 215 -19.08 -11.29 14.07
C SER A 215 -20.23 -11.04 13.09
N GLY A 216 -20.39 -11.94 12.12
CA GLY A 216 -21.44 -11.84 11.10
C GLY A 216 -21.04 -11.01 9.84
N LEU A 217 -19.87 -10.40 9.79
CA LEU A 217 -19.36 -9.80 8.56
C LEU A 217 -18.71 -10.86 7.65
N ASP A 218 -18.91 -10.70 6.35
CA ASP A 218 -18.21 -11.52 5.35
C ASP A 218 -16.80 -10.96 5.15
N LEU A 219 -15.81 -11.65 5.72
CA LEU A 219 -14.39 -11.25 5.66
C LEU A 219 -13.69 -11.71 4.36
N ARG A 220 -14.36 -12.45 3.49
CA ARG A 220 -13.76 -12.93 2.24
C ARG A 220 -13.44 -11.75 1.33
N PRO A 221 -12.22 -11.71 0.73
CA PRO A 221 -11.89 -10.70 -0.26
C PRO A 221 -12.90 -10.70 -1.41
N LYS A 222 -13.45 -9.53 -1.73
CA LYS A 222 -14.38 -9.34 -2.85
C LYS A 222 -13.64 -8.74 -4.03
N LEU A 223 -13.77 -9.34 -5.21
CA LEU A 223 -13.32 -8.76 -6.46
C LEU A 223 -14.52 -8.16 -7.19
N MET A 224 -14.57 -6.83 -7.25
CA MET A 224 -15.58 -6.12 -8.04
C MET A 224 -15.25 -6.26 -9.52
N ILE A 225 -16.20 -6.74 -10.30
CA ILE A 225 -16.10 -6.89 -11.76
C ILE A 225 -16.99 -5.83 -12.39
N ASP A 226 -16.45 -5.10 -13.35
CA ASP A 226 -17.17 -4.01 -14.02
C ASP A 226 -17.98 -4.52 -15.22
N ALA A 227 -17.43 -5.50 -15.96
CA ALA A 227 -18.15 -6.09 -17.10
C ALA A 227 -17.65 -7.49 -17.44
N GLU A 228 -18.48 -8.25 -18.13
CA GLU A 228 -18.06 -9.48 -18.82
C GLU A 228 -17.57 -9.15 -20.23
N LEU A 229 -16.40 -9.69 -20.59
CA LEU A 229 -15.85 -9.61 -21.94
C LEU A 229 -15.36 -10.99 -22.36
N PRO A 230 -16.01 -11.63 -23.37
CA PRO A 230 -15.54 -12.90 -23.93
C PRO A 230 -14.10 -12.76 -24.42
N ILE A 231 -13.29 -13.80 -24.19
CA ILE A 231 -11.85 -13.74 -24.51
C ILE A 231 -11.59 -13.48 -25.98
N ASP A 232 -12.44 -13.95 -26.86
CA ASP A 232 -12.33 -13.76 -28.30
C ASP A 232 -12.62 -12.32 -28.77
N ASN A 233 -13.21 -11.51 -27.88
CA ASN A 233 -13.50 -10.09 -28.12
C ASN A 233 -12.40 -9.16 -27.57
N ILE A 234 -11.34 -9.71 -27.01
CA ILE A 234 -10.19 -8.93 -26.53
C ILE A 234 -9.31 -8.60 -27.73
N ASP A 235 -9.31 -7.35 -28.15
CA ASP A 235 -8.48 -6.83 -29.24
C ASP A 235 -7.82 -5.50 -28.87
N LEU A 236 -7.06 -4.92 -29.80
CA LEU A 236 -6.39 -3.65 -29.59
C LEU A 236 -7.37 -2.49 -29.43
N GLU A 237 -8.50 -2.52 -30.11
CA GLU A 237 -9.53 -1.48 -30.04
C GLU A 237 -10.10 -1.40 -28.62
N VAL A 238 -10.41 -2.52 -28.00
CA VAL A 238 -10.84 -2.58 -26.59
C VAL A 238 -9.76 -2.02 -25.67
N ALA A 239 -8.48 -2.38 -25.87
CA ALA A 239 -7.38 -1.84 -25.08
C ALA A 239 -7.29 -0.32 -25.18
N GLU A 240 -7.36 0.24 -26.40
CA GLU A 240 -7.37 1.69 -26.65
C GLU A 240 -8.56 2.41 -25.97
N TRP A 241 -9.74 1.79 -25.97
CA TRP A 241 -10.90 2.36 -25.28
C TRP A 241 -10.71 2.37 -23.76
N LEU A 242 -10.15 1.31 -23.20
CA LEU A 242 -9.85 1.25 -21.77
C LEU A 242 -8.80 2.31 -21.37
N GLU A 243 -7.76 2.52 -22.19
CA GLU A 243 -6.75 3.56 -21.95
C GLU A 243 -7.34 4.98 -21.93
N LYS A 244 -8.40 5.26 -22.71
CA LYS A 244 -9.10 6.57 -22.68
C LYS A 244 -9.77 6.86 -21.32
N LEU A 245 -9.99 5.85 -20.51
CA LEU A 245 -10.52 6.02 -19.14
C LEU A 245 -9.45 6.49 -18.14
N ALA A 246 -8.18 6.40 -18.48
CA ALA A 246 -7.07 6.90 -17.65
C ALA A 246 -7.12 8.45 -17.48
N PRO A 247 -6.47 9.01 -16.46
CA PRO A 247 -5.70 8.37 -15.41
C PRO A 247 -6.57 7.66 -14.37
N PHE A 248 -6.08 6.50 -13.90
CA PHE A 248 -6.77 5.68 -12.90
C PHE A 248 -6.35 6.05 -11.47
N GLY A 249 -7.24 5.81 -10.50
CA GLY A 249 -6.98 6.05 -9.09
C GLY A 249 -8.24 6.02 -8.23
N GLN A 250 -8.23 6.71 -7.11
CA GLN A 250 -9.39 6.74 -6.21
C GLN A 250 -10.63 7.30 -6.91
N ALA A 251 -11.76 6.62 -6.81
CA ALA A 251 -13.04 6.90 -7.46
C ALA A 251 -13.03 6.85 -9.01
N ASN A 252 -11.91 6.47 -9.62
CA ASN A 252 -11.78 6.09 -11.03
C ASN A 252 -10.84 4.88 -11.13
N PRO A 253 -11.22 3.70 -10.61
CA PRO A 253 -10.39 2.51 -10.66
C PRO A 253 -10.24 2.03 -12.11
N GLN A 254 -9.16 1.31 -12.38
CA GLN A 254 -9.02 0.61 -13.66
C GLN A 254 -10.12 -0.45 -13.77
N PRO A 255 -10.90 -0.49 -14.86
CA PRO A 255 -11.95 -1.49 -15.05
C PRO A 255 -11.41 -2.92 -14.99
N LYS A 256 -12.14 -3.77 -14.28
CA LYS A 256 -11.86 -5.21 -14.19
C LYS A 256 -12.87 -5.97 -15.00
N LEU A 257 -12.38 -6.67 -16.00
CA LEU A 257 -13.18 -7.47 -16.91
C LEU A 257 -13.07 -8.94 -16.54
N VAL A 258 -14.12 -9.71 -16.79
CA VAL A 258 -14.14 -11.16 -16.57
C VAL A 258 -14.50 -11.90 -17.85
N ALA A 259 -13.79 -12.99 -18.11
CA ALA A 259 -14.17 -13.99 -19.11
C ALA A 259 -14.40 -15.32 -18.41
N TYR A 260 -15.63 -15.83 -18.47
CA TYR A 260 -16.00 -17.07 -17.80
C TYR A 260 -15.63 -18.32 -18.59
N ARG A 261 -15.46 -19.45 -17.88
CA ARG A 261 -15.34 -20.82 -18.42
C ARG A 261 -14.23 -20.97 -19.47
N GLN A 262 -13.09 -20.32 -19.21
CA GLN A 262 -11.94 -20.42 -20.11
C GLN A 262 -11.23 -21.77 -19.92
N THR A 263 -10.90 -22.42 -21.04
CA THR A 263 -10.07 -23.64 -21.02
C THR A 263 -8.60 -23.27 -20.95
N ILE A 264 -7.93 -23.71 -19.91
CA ILE A 264 -6.47 -23.58 -19.78
C ILE A 264 -5.83 -24.61 -20.69
N ARG A 265 -5.06 -24.17 -21.70
CA ARG A 265 -4.37 -25.04 -22.66
C ARG A 265 -2.93 -25.32 -22.26
N ASP A 266 -2.32 -24.40 -21.51
CA ASP A 266 -0.94 -24.53 -21.08
C ASP A 266 -0.70 -23.71 -19.81
N ILE A 267 0.26 -24.18 -18.98
CA ILE A 267 0.62 -23.54 -17.72
C ILE A 267 2.13 -23.47 -17.63
N ASN A 268 2.68 -22.25 -17.54
CA ASN A 268 4.08 -22.02 -17.32
C ASN A 268 4.31 -21.29 -15.99
N THR A 269 5.22 -21.77 -15.18
CA THR A 269 5.67 -21.08 -13.98
C THR A 269 6.84 -20.16 -14.29
N MET A 270 6.89 -18.98 -13.69
CA MET A 270 7.91 -17.97 -13.91
C MET A 270 8.21 -17.16 -12.65
N GLY A 271 9.26 -16.35 -12.69
CA GLY A 271 9.73 -15.56 -11.56
C GLY A 271 10.69 -16.34 -10.65
N VAL A 272 11.25 -15.63 -9.66
CA VAL A 272 12.14 -16.23 -8.66
C VAL A 272 11.32 -17.21 -7.81
N ASN A 273 11.78 -18.44 -7.68
CA ASN A 273 11.08 -19.52 -6.98
C ASN A 273 9.72 -19.92 -7.58
N SER A 274 9.52 -19.73 -8.90
CA SER A 274 8.28 -20.12 -9.60
C SER A 274 7.00 -19.55 -8.98
N GLN A 275 7.07 -18.34 -8.44
CA GLN A 275 5.98 -17.71 -7.70
C GLN A 275 4.87 -17.10 -8.57
N HIS A 276 5.05 -17.07 -9.88
CA HIS A 276 4.07 -16.58 -10.85
C HIS A 276 3.68 -17.69 -11.82
N ILE A 277 2.44 -17.62 -12.29
CA ILE A 277 1.90 -18.56 -13.29
C ILE A 277 1.53 -17.74 -14.53
N LYS A 278 1.92 -18.23 -15.69
CA LYS A 278 1.46 -17.75 -16.98
C LYS A 278 0.56 -18.81 -17.61
N LEU A 279 -0.65 -18.40 -17.96
CA LEU A 279 -1.68 -19.30 -18.49
C LEU A 279 -1.90 -19.05 -19.97
N ARG A 280 -2.07 -20.14 -20.75
CA ARG A 280 -2.56 -20.05 -22.11
C ARG A 280 -4.05 -20.30 -22.15
N LEU A 281 -4.82 -19.25 -22.50
CA LEU A 281 -6.26 -19.27 -22.61
C LEU A 281 -6.64 -19.09 -24.08
N GLY A 282 -7.06 -20.17 -24.75
CA GLY A 282 -7.28 -20.12 -26.18
C GLY A 282 -5.98 -19.80 -26.95
N SER A 283 -5.96 -18.66 -27.66
CA SER A 283 -4.79 -18.11 -28.37
C SER A 283 -3.98 -17.11 -27.53
N TYR A 284 -4.48 -16.68 -26.40
CA TYR A 284 -3.87 -15.65 -25.55
C TYR A 284 -3.02 -16.24 -24.43
N TRP A 285 -1.98 -15.50 -24.06
CA TRP A 285 -1.19 -15.75 -22.86
C TRP A 285 -1.55 -14.69 -21.80
N ALA A 286 -1.92 -15.12 -20.59
CA ALA A 286 -2.26 -14.30 -19.45
C ALA A 286 -1.33 -14.57 -18.25
#